data_e04d1ee7a1d194b349fd68a9f280e83f
#
_entry.id   e04d1ee7a1d194b349fd68a9f280e83f
#
_cell.length_a   1.000
_cell.length_b   1.000
_cell.length_c   1.000
_cell.angle_alpha   90.00
_cell.angle_beta   90.00
_cell.angle_gamma   90.00
#
_symmetry.space_group_name_H-M   'P 1'
#
loop_
_entity.id
_entity.type
_entity.pdbx_description
1 polymer ?
#
loop_
_entity_poly.entity_id
_entity_poly.type
_entity_poly.pdbx_seq_one_letter_code
_entity_poly.pdbx_strand_id
1 'polypeptide(L)'
;MKNIFFFLLIYSATLNLKSQTAMTKPATTSETKTIVFIHGLFQSPQSWDEWKKYFESKGYTCYAPAYPYHEGNPADLRKNINPQLGTLTFGEVIDSLASFIDKLPEKPILIGHSMGGLAVQKLIAMNKGIAGICIDAAPPKGIFSFKWSFLKANLPTINPLKGNSVCVPTVKWFHYAFCNTMTMEQTGIEYNKFVVPESRNIPRSSTKNDGYIDFKKPHNPLLFIAGEKDHIIPSSLNKKNFNAYKDVTGKKYFKEFAGRTHYVCGQQNWQEVADYILEWIKKS
;
A
#
# COMPACT_ATOMS: atom_id res chain seq x y z
N MET A 1 -17.27 4.62 89.17
CA MET A 1 -17.84 4.15 87.93
C MET A 1 -16.94 4.67 86.81
N LYS A 2 -16.10 3.79 86.24
CA LYS A 2 -15.13 4.14 85.17
C LYS A 2 -15.60 3.60 83.89
N ASN A 3 -15.89 4.49 82.90
CA ASN A 3 -16.23 4.13 81.54
C ASN A 3 -14.96 3.92 80.75
N ILE A 4 -14.76 2.70 80.23
CA ILE A 4 -13.67 2.35 79.31
C ILE A 4 -14.24 2.44 77.89
N PHE A 5 -13.71 3.39 77.06
CA PHE A 5 -13.96 3.47 75.66
C PHE A 5 -12.98 2.58 74.89
N PHE A 6 -13.49 1.58 74.16
CA PHE A 6 -12.73 0.76 73.24
C PHE A 6 -12.68 1.46 71.85
N PHE A 7 -11.48 1.84 71.43
CA PHE A 7 -11.26 2.30 70.04
C PHE A 7 -10.94 1.08 69.18
N LEU A 8 -11.81 0.78 68.21
CA LEU A 8 -11.55 -0.17 67.12
C LEU A 8 -10.78 0.55 66.01
N LEU A 9 -9.51 0.20 65.79
CA LEU A 9 -8.76 0.60 64.60
C LEU A 9 -9.11 -0.34 63.45
N ILE A 10 -9.81 0.19 62.45
CA ILE A 10 -10.03 -0.51 61.19
C ILE A 10 -8.83 -0.22 60.28
N TYR A 11 -7.97 -1.24 60.05
CA TYR A 11 -6.90 -1.20 59.08
C TYR A 11 -7.50 -1.51 57.67
N SER A 12 -7.67 -0.49 56.83
CA SER A 12 -8.03 -0.67 55.45
C SER A 12 -6.78 -0.94 54.61
N ALA A 13 -6.54 -2.21 54.30
CA ALA A 13 -5.52 -2.59 53.32
C ALA A 13 -5.99 -2.26 51.91
N THR A 14 -5.48 -1.19 51.33
CA THR A 14 -5.65 -0.88 49.92
C THR A 14 -4.75 -1.80 49.09
N LEU A 15 -5.35 -2.81 48.46
CA LEU A 15 -4.70 -3.63 47.43
C LEU A 15 -4.52 -2.78 46.18
N ASN A 16 -3.30 -2.31 45.98
CA ASN A 16 -2.87 -1.75 44.67
C ASN A 16 -2.75 -2.86 43.64
N LEU A 17 -3.78 -3.15 42.89
CA LEU A 17 -3.69 -3.93 41.66
C LEU A 17 -2.94 -3.10 40.61
N LYS A 18 -1.62 -3.27 40.52
CA LYS A 18 -0.86 -2.86 39.33
C LYS A 18 -1.32 -3.74 38.19
N SER A 19 -2.17 -3.21 37.29
CA SER A 19 -2.42 -3.78 35.98
C SER A 19 -1.08 -3.83 35.22
N GLN A 20 -0.43 -4.97 35.20
CA GLN A 20 0.65 -5.23 34.25
C GLN A 20 0.00 -5.37 32.89
N THR A 21 -0.01 -4.28 32.13
CA THR A 21 -0.24 -4.34 30.69
C THR A 21 0.91 -5.18 30.11
N ALA A 22 0.65 -6.44 29.82
CA ALA A 22 1.59 -7.30 29.12
C ALA A 22 1.90 -6.61 27.79
N MET A 23 3.09 -6.08 27.64
CA MET A 23 3.62 -5.64 26.34
C MET A 23 3.73 -6.90 25.49
N THR A 24 2.73 -7.12 24.62
CA THR A 24 2.82 -8.17 23.60
C THR A 24 4.03 -7.86 22.73
N LYS A 25 4.98 -8.80 22.69
CA LYS A 25 6.13 -8.74 21.80
C LYS A 25 5.62 -8.47 20.38
N PRO A 26 6.20 -7.53 19.62
CA PRO A 26 5.80 -7.33 18.22
C PRO A 26 5.91 -8.66 17.47
N ALA A 27 4.84 -9.04 16.77
CA ALA A 27 4.88 -10.23 15.93
C ALA A 27 6.01 -10.10 14.91
N THR A 28 6.81 -11.14 14.72
CA THR A 28 7.85 -11.16 13.69
C THR A 28 7.22 -11.50 12.35
N THR A 29 7.76 -11.01 11.25
CA THR A 29 7.26 -11.30 9.89
C THR A 29 7.29 -12.80 9.55
N SER A 30 8.10 -13.58 10.27
CA SER A 30 8.17 -15.04 10.14
C SER A 30 6.96 -15.79 10.76
N GLU A 31 6.14 -15.14 11.57
CA GLU A 31 5.01 -15.78 12.26
C GLU A 31 3.74 -15.81 11.41
N THR A 32 3.49 -14.83 10.53
CA THR A 32 2.34 -14.85 9.64
C THR A 32 2.63 -15.52 8.30
N LYS A 33 1.64 -16.22 7.78
CA LYS A 33 1.65 -16.77 6.43
C LYS A 33 0.67 -16.08 5.49
N THR A 34 0.04 -15.02 5.94
CA THR A 34 -0.94 -14.26 5.17
C THR A 34 -0.32 -13.06 4.48
N ILE A 35 -0.51 -12.95 3.17
CA ILE A 35 -0.10 -11.80 2.35
C ILE A 35 -1.34 -11.19 1.72
N VAL A 36 -1.44 -9.85 1.78
CA VAL A 36 -2.44 -9.07 1.04
C VAL A 36 -1.74 -8.20 0.01
N PHE A 37 -2.04 -8.43 -1.26
CA PHE A 37 -1.57 -7.63 -2.39
C PHE A 37 -2.54 -6.50 -2.69
N ILE A 38 -2.03 -5.28 -2.87
CA ILE A 38 -2.84 -4.08 -3.09
C ILE A 38 -2.40 -3.45 -4.41
N HIS A 39 -3.32 -3.42 -5.39
CA HIS A 39 -3.04 -2.91 -6.74
C HIS A 39 -2.92 -1.38 -6.77
N GLY A 40 -2.33 -0.85 -7.85
CA GLY A 40 -2.25 0.58 -8.12
C GLY A 40 -3.45 1.10 -8.91
N LEU A 41 -3.39 2.40 -9.26
CA LEU A 41 -4.36 2.99 -10.20
C LEU A 41 -4.29 2.30 -11.56
N PHE A 42 -5.42 2.24 -12.25
CA PHE A 42 -5.58 1.61 -13.57
C PHE A 42 -5.32 0.10 -13.58
N GLN A 43 -5.23 -0.52 -12.43
CA GLN A 43 -5.03 -1.95 -12.26
C GLN A 43 -6.18 -2.57 -11.46
N SER A 44 -6.22 -3.89 -11.42
CA SER A 44 -7.22 -4.69 -10.71
C SER A 44 -6.53 -5.85 -9.98
N PRO A 45 -7.23 -6.63 -9.16
CA PRO A 45 -6.66 -7.80 -8.48
C PRO A 45 -5.91 -8.76 -9.39
N GLN A 46 -6.34 -8.90 -10.66
CA GLN A 46 -5.73 -9.80 -11.65
C GLN A 46 -4.27 -9.45 -11.97
N SER A 47 -3.84 -8.21 -11.73
CA SER A 47 -2.43 -7.83 -11.87
C SER A 47 -1.49 -8.57 -10.91
N TRP A 48 -2.04 -9.18 -9.86
CA TRP A 48 -1.32 -9.93 -8.85
C TRP A 48 -1.41 -11.45 -9.00
N ASP A 49 -2.11 -11.99 -10.00
CA ASP A 49 -2.37 -13.43 -10.10
C ASP A 49 -1.09 -14.27 -10.15
N GLU A 50 -0.08 -13.84 -10.92
CA GLU A 50 1.21 -14.54 -11.00
C GLU A 50 2.01 -14.41 -9.68
N TRP A 51 1.96 -13.26 -9.03
CA TRP A 51 2.56 -13.04 -7.72
C TRP A 51 1.92 -13.90 -6.64
N LYS A 52 0.60 -14.00 -6.64
CA LYS A 52 -0.13 -14.87 -5.72
C LYS A 52 0.33 -16.32 -5.89
N LYS A 53 0.31 -16.86 -7.11
CA LYS A 53 0.79 -18.22 -7.40
C LYS A 53 2.23 -18.42 -6.91
N TYR A 54 3.10 -17.44 -7.15
CA TYR A 54 4.49 -17.51 -6.71
C TYR A 54 4.60 -17.61 -5.18
N PHE A 55 3.97 -16.71 -4.42
CA PHE A 55 4.03 -16.75 -2.96
C PHE A 55 3.25 -17.92 -2.35
N GLU A 56 2.15 -18.36 -2.96
CA GLU A 56 1.42 -19.57 -2.59
C GLU A 56 2.30 -20.83 -2.72
N SER A 57 3.12 -20.90 -3.78
CA SER A 57 4.12 -21.98 -3.95
C SER A 57 5.22 -21.98 -2.86
N LYS A 58 5.38 -20.86 -2.12
CA LYS A 58 6.30 -20.72 -0.99
C LYS A 58 5.61 -20.89 0.37
N GLY A 59 4.33 -21.31 0.38
CA GLY A 59 3.57 -21.64 1.59
C GLY A 59 2.85 -20.45 2.24
N TYR A 60 2.61 -19.36 1.49
CA TYR A 60 1.79 -18.24 1.94
C TYR A 60 0.34 -18.40 1.51
N THR A 61 -0.59 -17.86 2.27
CA THR A 61 -1.98 -17.64 1.87
C THR A 61 -2.12 -16.22 1.32
N CYS A 62 -2.54 -16.08 0.05
CA CYS A 62 -2.47 -14.83 -0.66
C CYS A 62 -3.86 -14.29 -1.02
N TYR A 63 -4.08 -13.01 -0.73
CA TYR A 63 -5.29 -12.28 -1.08
C TYR A 63 -4.94 -11.06 -1.94
N ALA A 64 -5.83 -10.68 -2.84
CA ALA A 64 -5.76 -9.45 -3.60
C ALA A 64 -7.16 -8.83 -3.68
N PRO A 65 -7.59 -8.05 -2.65
CA PRO A 65 -8.89 -7.38 -2.69
C PRO A 65 -8.94 -6.31 -3.77
N ALA A 66 -10.10 -6.18 -4.44
CA ALA A 66 -10.36 -5.10 -5.35
C ALA A 66 -10.63 -3.78 -4.60
N TYR A 67 -10.30 -2.65 -5.21
CA TYR A 67 -10.90 -1.39 -4.83
C TYR A 67 -12.41 -1.40 -5.16
N PRO A 68 -13.24 -0.61 -4.49
CA PRO A 68 -14.63 -0.47 -4.88
C PRO A 68 -14.77 -0.18 -6.38
N TYR A 69 -15.66 -0.88 -7.07
CA TYR A 69 -15.91 -0.79 -8.53
C TYR A 69 -14.79 -1.32 -9.43
N HIS A 70 -13.80 -2.06 -8.89
CA HIS A 70 -12.73 -2.70 -9.64
C HIS A 70 -12.84 -4.23 -9.69
N GLU A 71 -13.96 -4.77 -9.22
CA GLU A 71 -14.27 -6.20 -9.30
C GLU A 71 -14.66 -6.60 -10.73
N GLY A 72 -14.11 -7.70 -11.18
CA GLY A 72 -14.47 -8.28 -12.48
C GLY A 72 -13.36 -8.24 -13.53
N ASN A 73 -13.71 -8.59 -14.75
CA ASN A 73 -12.76 -8.66 -15.86
C ASN A 73 -12.39 -7.26 -16.36
N PRO A 74 -11.10 -6.94 -16.59
CA PRO A 74 -10.67 -5.63 -17.07
C PRO A 74 -11.33 -5.15 -18.38
N ALA A 75 -11.58 -6.06 -19.33
CA ALA A 75 -12.25 -5.70 -20.57
C ALA A 75 -13.71 -5.28 -20.34
N ASP A 76 -14.42 -5.96 -19.44
CA ASP A 76 -15.80 -5.64 -19.09
C ASP A 76 -15.88 -4.33 -18.30
N LEU A 77 -14.94 -4.08 -17.39
CA LEU A 77 -14.84 -2.82 -16.65
C LEU A 77 -14.58 -1.62 -17.57
N ARG A 78 -13.78 -1.80 -18.64
CA ARG A 78 -13.58 -0.75 -19.66
C ARG A 78 -14.83 -0.51 -20.50
N LYS A 79 -15.61 -1.57 -20.79
CA LYS A 79 -16.83 -1.48 -21.61
C LYS A 79 -18.01 -0.92 -20.81
N ASN A 80 -18.13 -1.31 -19.55
CA ASN A 80 -19.26 -1.01 -18.67
C ASN A 80 -18.78 -0.25 -17.43
N ILE A 81 -18.42 1.02 -17.61
CA ILE A 81 -17.88 1.85 -16.53
C ILE A 81 -18.98 2.17 -15.51
N ASN A 82 -18.76 1.80 -14.24
CA ASN A 82 -19.67 2.18 -13.16
C ASN A 82 -19.65 3.70 -12.97
N PRO A 83 -20.80 4.40 -13.03
CA PRO A 83 -20.86 5.85 -12.90
C PRO A 83 -20.39 6.35 -11.53
N GLN A 84 -20.49 5.55 -10.48
CA GLN A 84 -20.02 5.88 -9.12
C GLN A 84 -18.48 5.85 -9.00
N LEU A 85 -17.78 5.16 -9.90
CA LEU A 85 -16.32 5.13 -9.89
C LEU A 85 -15.71 6.55 -9.90
N GLY A 86 -16.31 7.48 -10.64
CA GLY A 86 -15.80 8.85 -10.74
C GLY A 86 -15.75 9.63 -9.43
N THR A 87 -16.52 9.22 -8.40
CA THR A 87 -16.54 9.86 -7.07
C THR A 87 -15.62 9.20 -6.06
N LEU A 88 -15.16 7.97 -6.32
CA LEU A 88 -14.35 7.19 -5.38
C LEU A 88 -13.07 7.94 -4.97
N THR A 89 -12.85 8.05 -3.67
CA THR A 89 -11.71 8.72 -3.03
C THR A 89 -10.70 7.71 -2.50
N PHE A 90 -9.49 8.18 -2.19
CA PHE A 90 -8.48 7.34 -1.56
C PHE A 90 -8.87 6.93 -0.13
N GLY A 91 -9.59 7.80 0.60
CA GLY A 91 -10.13 7.47 1.93
C GLY A 91 -11.05 6.25 1.88
N GLU A 92 -12.02 6.24 0.94
CA GLU A 92 -12.94 5.10 0.76
C GLU A 92 -12.20 3.81 0.34
N VAL A 93 -11.14 3.92 -0.46
CA VAL A 93 -10.27 2.77 -0.77
C VAL A 93 -9.61 2.23 0.50
N ILE A 94 -9.05 3.09 1.36
CA ILE A 94 -8.42 2.69 2.62
C ILE A 94 -9.44 2.02 3.55
N ASP A 95 -10.65 2.57 3.67
CA ASP A 95 -11.70 2.03 4.54
C ASP A 95 -12.14 0.62 4.06
N SER A 96 -12.29 0.44 2.75
CA SER A 96 -12.60 -0.86 2.14
C SER A 96 -11.51 -1.90 2.43
N LEU A 97 -10.23 -1.52 2.20
CA LEU A 97 -9.08 -2.40 2.45
C LEU A 97 -8.94 -2.74 3.95
N ALA A 98 -9.10 -1.75 4.83
CA ALA A 98 -9.04 -1.96 6.27
C ALA A 98 -10.14 -2.92 6.74
N SER A 99 -11.36 -2.75 6.23
CA SER A 99 -12.50 -3.63 6.52
C SER A 99 -12.29 -5.05 6.01
N PHE A 100 -11.61 -5.22 4.88
CA PHE A 100 -11.22 -6.54 4.38
C PHE A 100 -10.19 -7.19 5.32
N ILE A 101 -9.13 -6.47 5.69
CA ILE A 101 -8.05 -6.97 6.54
C ILE A 101 -8.56 -7.35 7.93
N ASP A 102 -9.51 -6.59 8.49
CA ASP A 102 -10.09 -6.88 9.82
C ASP A 102 -10.86 -8.21 9.89
N LYS A 103 -11.23 -8.79 8.74
CA LYS A 103 -11.88 -10.10 8.65
C LYS A 103 -10.90 -11.26 8.53
N LEU A 104 -9.61 -10.99 8.35
CA LEU A 104 -8.60 -12.02 8.25
C LEU A 104 -8.29 -12.63 9.62
N PRO A 105 -7.92 -13.93 9.69
CA PRO A 105 -7.64 -14.60 10.95
C PRO A 105 -6.39 -14.08 11.67
N GLU A 106 -5.50 -13.40 10.94
CA GLU A 106 -4.26 -12.82 11.45
C GLU A 106 -3.90 -11.53 10.71
N LYS A 107 -3.04 -10.69 11.31
CA LYS A 107 -2.53 -9.51 10.62
C LYS A 107 -1.59 -9.91 9.48
N PRO A 108 -1.84 -9.47 8.25
CA PRO A 108 -1.06 -9.86 7.09
C PRO A 108 0.25 -9.08 6.94
N ILE A 109 1.12 -9.60 6.06
CA ILE A 109 2.11 -8.81 5.35
C ILE A 109 1.40 -8.10 4.21
N LEU A 110 1.62 -6.78 4.05
CA LEU A 110 1.00 -5.97 3.01
C LEU A 110 2.00 -5.70 1.90
N ILE A 111 1.65 -6.02 0.65
CA ILE A 111 2.47 -5.72 -0.53
C ILE A 111 1.65 -4.86 -1.48
N GLY A 112 2.09 -3.64 -1.77
CA GLY A 112 1.34 -2.73 -2.62
C GLY A 112 2.20 -2.06 -3.67
N HIS A 113 1.62 -1.86 -4.85
CA HIS A 113 2.24 -1.19 -5.99
C HIS A 113 1.61 0.19 -6.21
N SER A 114 2.42 1.21 -6.50
CA SER A 114 1.94 2.54 -6.87
C SER A 114 1.03 3.16 -5.80
N MET A 115 -0.23 3.46 -6.12
CA MET A 115 -1.24 3.90 -5.13
C MET A 115 -1.47 2.83 -4.05
N GLY A 116 -1.38 1.54 -4.39
CA GLY A 116 -1.38 0.45 -3.42
C GLY A 116 -0.19 0.50 -2.45
N GLY A 117 0.97 0.98 -2.90
CA GLY A 117 2.12 1.22 -2.03
C GLY A 117 1.89 2.36 -1.03
N LEU A 118 1.14 3.40 -1.39
CA LEU A 118 0.68 4.42 -0.45
C LEU A 118 -0.38 3.85 0.51
N ALA A 119 -1.28 3.00 0.00
CA ALA A 119 -2.26 2.31 0.84
C ALA A 119 -1.57 1.41 1.88
N VAL A 120 -0.52 0.68 1.52
CA VAL A 120 0.31 -0.08 2.47
C VAL A 120 0.84 0.82 3.57
N GLN A 121 1.46 1.95 3.24
CA GLN A 121 1.99 2.89 4.23
C GLN A 121 0.88 3.38 5.19
N LYS A 122 -0.30 3.69 4.66
CA LYS A 122 -1.45 4.14 5.44
C LYS A 122 -1.97 3.04 6.38
N LEU A 123 -2.13 1.83 5.87
CA LEU A 123 -2.60 0.67 6.63
C LEU A 123 -1.59 0.23 7.72
N ILE A 124 -0.30 0.32 7.45
CA ILE A 124 0.75 0.11 8.47
C ILE A 124 0.67 1.18 9.57
N ALA A 125 0.46 2.45 9.21
CA ALA A 125 0.26 3.52 10.18
C ALA A 125 -1.03 3.31 11.04
N MET A 126 -2.03 2.60 10.51
CA MET A 126 -3.25 2.18 11.20
C MET A 126 -3.08 0.83 11.96
N ASN A 127 -1.87 0.26 11.99
CA ASN A 127 -1.56 -1.04 12.61
C ASN A 127 -2.36 -2.23 12.02
N LYS A 128 -2.66 -2.18 10.71
CA LYS A 128 -3.42 -3.22 10.00
C LYS A 128 -2.55 -4.33 9.38
N GLY A 129 -1.23 -4.21 9.41
CA GLY A 129 -0.29 -5.23 8.93
C GLY A 129 0.93 -5.33 9.83
N ILE A 130 1.62 -6.47 9.82
CA ILE A 130 2.84 -6.71 10.59
C ILE A 130 4.10 -6.22 9.86
N ALA A 131 4.04 -6.08 8.54
CA ALA A 131 5.07 -5.52 7.69
C ALA A 131 4.47 -4.95 6.41
N GLY A 132 5.12 -3.97 5.79
CA GLY A 132 4.68 -3.35 4.54
C GLY A 132 5.77 -3.30 3.48
N ILE A 133 5.42 -3.70 2.26
CA ILE A 133 6.27 -3.59 1.07
C ILE A 133 5.62 -2.60 0.10
N CYS A 134 6.34 -1.52 -0.19
CA CYS A 134 5.87 -0.36 -0.95
C CYS A 134 6.64 -0.32 -2.28
N ILE A 135 6.07 -0.90 -3.34
CA ILE A 135 6.68 -0.99 -4.67
C ILE A 135 6.28 0.23 -5.49
N ASP A 136 7.26 1.02 -5.94
CA ASP A 136 7.05 2.25 -6.71
C ASP A 136 5.90 3.10 -6.13
N ALA A 137 5.94 3.30 -4.79
CA ALA A 137 4.80 3.80 -4.03
C ALA A 137 4.48 5.26 -4.33
N ALA A 138 3.22 5.57 -4.58
CA ALA A 138 2.74 6.95 -4.64
C ALA A 138 3.11 7.69 -3.33
N PRO A 139 3.52 8.96 -3.43
CA PRO A 139 4.00 9.70 -2.27
C PRO A 139 2.84 10.10 -1.35
N PRO A 140 3.03 10.07 -0.03
CA PRO A 140 2.11 10.67 0.93
C PRO A 140 1.99 12.19 0.78
N LYS A 141 0.96 12.78 1.40
CA LYS A 141 0.75 14.23 1.45
C LYS A 141 2.04 14.97 1.83
N GLY A 142 2.37 16.01 1.06
CA GLY A 142 3.54 16.86 1.29
C GLY A 142 4.84 16.37 0.64
N ILE A 143 4.84 15.19 0.02
CA ILE A 143 5.98 14.66 -0.73
C ILE A 143 5.65 14.66 -2.22
N PHE A 144 6.46 15.32 -3.02
CA PHE A 144 6.24 15.37 -4.46
C PHE A 144 7.53 15.65 -5.24
N SER A 145 7.45 15.56 -6.58
CA SER A 145 8.57 15.76 -7.51
C SER A 145 8.23 16.80 -8.58
N PHE A 146 9.23 17.57 -8.97
CA PHE A 146 9.17 18.47 -10.15
C PHE A 146 9.79 17.84 -11.41
N LYS A 147 10.20 16.56 -11.36
CA LYS A 147 10.71 15.90 -12.55
C LYS A 147 9.69 15.91 -13.66
N TRP A 148 10.13 16.23 -14.88
CA TRP A 148 9.25 16.33 -16.05
C TRP A 148 8.48 15.01 -16.31
N SER A 149 9.14 13.86 -16.16
CA SER A 149 8.47 12.55 -16.29
C SER A 149 7.30 12.40 -15.33
N PHE A 150 7.49 12.76 -14.04
CA PHE A 150 6.44 12.76 -13.03
C PHE A 150 5.26 13.65 -13.43
N LEU A 151 5.53 14.91 -13.80
CA LEU A 151 4.48 15.86 -14.19
C LEU A 151 3.72 15.37 -15.41
N LYS A 152 4.44 14.98 -16.48
CA LYS A 152 3.84 14.51 -17.73
C LYS A 152 2.99 13.25 -17.54
N ALA A 153 3.41 12.33 -16.68
CA ALA A 153 2.66 11.10 -16.41
C ALA A 153 1.41 11.36 -15.55
N ASN A 154 1.50 12.21 -14.52
CA ASN A 154 0.44 12.38 -13.53
C ASN A 154 -0.59 13.46 -13.88
N LEU A 155 -0.21 14.57 -14.56
CA LEU A 155 -1.14 15.65 -14.90
C LEU A 155 -2.43 15.21 -15.60
N PRO A 156 -2.42 14.26 -16.55
CA PRO A 156 -3.66 13.77 -17.18
C PRO A 156 -4.63 13.15 -16.17
N THR A 157 -4.13 12.51 -15.12
CA THR A 157 -4.94 11.80 -14.12
C THR A 157 -5.49 12.73 -13.04
N ILE A 158 -4.69 13.70 -12.59
CA ILE A 158 -5.05 14.62 -11.50
C ILE A 158 -5.71 15.93 -11.97
N ASN A 159 -5.93 16.11 -13.28
CA ASN A 159 -6.46 17.36 -13.85
C ASN A 159 -7.74 17.85 -13.15
N PRO A 160 -7.71 19.00 -12.42
CA PRO A 160 -8.83 19.46 -11.62
C PRO A 160 -10.03 19.91 -12.47
N LEU A 161 -9.79 20.32 -13.73
CA LEU A 161 -10.83 20.80 -14.64
C LEU A 161 -11.77 19.68 -15.12
N LYS A 162 -11.43 18.42 -14.86
CA LYS A 162 -12.23 17.26 -15.26
C LYS A 162 -13.31 16.84 -14.23
N GLY A 163 -13.44 17.56 -13.12
CA GLY A 163 -14.44 17.26 -12.09
C GLY A 163 -14.36 15.82 -11.56
N ASN A 164 -15.47 15.30 -11.08
CA ASN A 164 -15.63 13.92 -10.65
C ASN A 164 -15.84 13.00 -11.87
N SER A 165 -14.76 12.75 -12.59
CA SER A 165 -14.83 11.92 -13.81
C SER A 165 -13.87 10.74 -13.75
N VAL A 166 -14.25 9.71 -14.48
CA VAL A 166 -13.41 8.54 -14.70
C VAL A 166 -12.30 8.88 -15.69
N CYS A 167 -11.12 8.35 -15.47
CA CYS A 167 -9.99 8.38 -16.39
C CYS A 167 -9.81 7.01 -17.02
N VAL A 168 -9.90 6.96 -18.35
CA VAL A 168 -9.52 5.77 -19.13
C VAL A 168 -8.21 6.09 -19.81
N PRO A 169 -7.10 5.44 -19.46
CA PRO A 169 -5.81 5.73 -20.08
C PRO A 169 -5.77 5.21 -21.51
N THR A 170 -5.00 5.88 -22.36
CA THR A 170 -4.70 5.35 -23.71
C THR A 170 -3.50 4.40 -23.63
N VAL A 171 -3.38 3.46 -24.59
CA VAL A 171 -2.20 2.59 -24.72
C VAL A 171 -0.91 3.42 -24.80
N LYS A 172 -0.92 4.54 -25.55
CA LYS A 172 0.23 5.44 -25.70
C LYS A 172 0.65 6.08 -24.36
N TRP A 173 -0.33 6.51 -23.55
CA TRP A 173 -0.04 7.04 -22.23
C TRP A 173 0.47 5.93 -21.30
N PHE A 174 -0.14 4.75 -21.32
CA PHE A 174 0.28 3.60 -20.51
C PHE A 174 1.70 3.14 -20.87
N HIS A 175 2.05 3.14 -22.16
CA HIS A 175 3.42 2.89 -22.60
C HIS A 175 4.40 3.89 -21.99
N TYR A 176 4.14 5.20 -22.15
CA TYR A 176 5.02 6.24 -21.60
C TYR A 176 5.14 6.15 -20.08
N ALA A 177 4.03 5.95 -19.40
CA ALA A 177 3.93 6.07 -17.95
C ALA A 177 4.38 4.78 -17.23
N PHE A 178 3.96 3.61 -17.70
CA PHE A 178 4.20 2.32 -17.04
C PHE A 178 5.28 1.49 -17.73
N CYS A 179 5.25 1.40 -19.06
CA CYS A 179 5.95 0.39 -19.85
C CYS A 179 7.03 0.98 -20.76
N ASN A 180 7.66 2.09 -20.35
CA ASN A 180 8.54 2.90 -21.21
C ASN A 180 9.83 2.20 -21.70
N THR A 181 10.11 0.98 -21.28
CA THR A 181 11.20 0.14 -21.81
C THR A 181 10.71 -1.08 -22.60
N MET A 182 9.40 -1.26 -22.70
CA MET A 182 8.76 -2.32 -23.48
C MET A 182 8.45 -1.84 -24.91
N THR A 183 8.16 -2.75 -25.85
CA THR A 183 7.65 -2.37 -27.15
C THR A 183 6.18 -1.92 -27.05
N MET A 184 5.70 -1.17 -28.06
CA MET A 184 4.27 -0.80 -28.13
C MET A 184 3.36 -2.01 -28.25
N GLU A 185 3.80 -3.07 -28.94
CA GLU A 185 3.07 -4.33 -29.06
C GLU A 185 2.92 -5.01 -27.70
N GLN A 186 4.03 -5.22 -26.99
CA GLN A 186 4.02 -5.77 -25.62
C GLN A 186 3.15 -4.93 -24.69
N THR A 187 3.27 -3.60 -24.76
CA THR A 187 2.43 -2.69 -23.98
C THR A 187 0.95 -2.87 -24.27
N GLY A 188 0.60 -3.05 -25.54
CA GLY A 188 -0.79 -3.29 -25.97
C GLY A 188 -1.37 -4.57 -25.38
N ILE A 189 -0.58 -5.65 -25.34
CA ILE A 189 -0.97 -6.92 -24.71
C ILE A 189 -1.26 -6.71 -23.22
N GLU A 190 -0.34 -6.09 -22.48
CA GLU A 190 -0.47 -5.85 -21.04
C GLU A 190 -1.62 -4.87 -20.73
N TYR A 191 -1.79 -3.83 -21.56
CA TYR A 191 -2.92 -2.92 -21.47
C TYR A 191 -4.27 -3.64 -21.56
N ASN A 192 -4.43 -4.49 -22.59
CA ASN A 192 -5.68 -5.24 -22.78
C ASN A 192 -5.96 -6.20 -21.63
N LYS A 193 -4.92 -6.79 -21.07
CA LYS A 193 -5.01 -7.78 -19.99
C LYS A 193 -5.37 -7.16 -18.64
N PHE A 194 -4.83 -6.01 -18.29
CA PHE A 194 -4.86 -5.52 -16.91
C PHE A 194 -5.46 -4.14 -16.71
N VAL A 195 -5.44 -3.27 -17.72
CA VAL A 195 -5.81 -1.87 -17.51
C VAL A 195 -7.31 -1.69 -17.36
N VAL A 196 -7.70 -0.98 -16.29
CA VAL A 196 -9.10 -0.64 -15.98
C VAL A 196 -9.29 0.89 -15.92
N PRO A 197 -10.55 1.39 -16.05
CA PRO A 197 -10.86 2.78 -15.75
C PRO A 197 -10.59 3.13 -14.30
N GLU A 198 -10.28 4.42 -14.01
CA GLU A 198 -9.94 4.85 -12.67
C GLU A 198 -10.57 6.18 -12.28
N SER A 199 -10.87 6.35 -11.00
CA SER A 199 -11.29 7.61 -10.42
C SER A 199 -10.17 8.65 -10.41
N ARG A 200 -10.46 9.87 -10.87
CA ARG A 200 -9.54 11.01 -10.70
C ARG A 200 -9.47 11.50 -9.25
N ASN A 201 -10.46 11.15 -8.43
CA ASN A 201 -10.49 11.59 -7.04
C ASN A 201 -9.56 10.78 -6.15
N ILE A 202 -9.25 9.54 -6.45
CA ILE A 202 -8.28 8.77 -5.68
C ILE A 202 -6.91 9.51 -5.62
N PRO A 203 -6.23 9.80 -6.75
CA PRO A 203 -4.95 10.52 -6.68
C PRO A 203 -5.09 11.96 -6.19
N ARG A 204 -6.23 12.63 -6.37
CA ARG A 204 -6.44 13.99 -5.85
C ARG A 204 -6.62 14.02 -4.34
N SER A 205 -7.41 13.10 -3.77
CA SER A 205 -7.64 13.03 -2.34
C SER A 205 -6.42 12.50 -1.59
N SER A 206 -5.59 11.65 -2.23
CA SER A 206 -4.35 11.16 -1.66
C SER A 206 -3.31 12.28 -1.43
N THR A 207 -3.38 13.39 -2.17
CA THR A 207 -2.53 14.57 -1.90
C THR A 207 -3.03 15.42 -0.72
N LYS A 208 -4.21 15.11 -0.18
CA LYS A 208 -4.87 15.78 0.95
C LYS A 208 -4.76 14.93 2.23
N ASN A 209 -5.76 15.02 3.10
CA ASN A 209 -5.74 14.32 4.39
C ASN A 209 -5.84 12.79 4.26
N ASP A 210 -6.44 12.27 3.20
CA ASP A 210 -6.51 10.82 2.97
C ASP A 210 -5.12 10.20 2.85
N GLY A 211 -4.18 10.89 2.20
CA GLY A 211 -2.79 10.46 2.05
C GLY A 211 -1.84 10.99 3.13
N TYR A 212 -2.34 11.59 4.21
CA TYR A 212 -1.49 12.03 5.32
C TYR A 212 -0.95 10.84 6.13
N ILE A 213 0.36 10.87 6.41
CA ILE A 213 1.07 9.92 7.28
C ILE A 213 1.90 10.73 8.28
N ASP A 214 1.80 10.39 9.56
CA ASP A 214 2.67 10.92 10.59
C ASP A 214 3.98 10.12 10.64
N PHE A 215 5.00 10.63 9.99
CA PHE A 215 6.30 9.97 9.86
C PHE A 215 7.12 9.88 11.16
N LYS A 216 6.65 10.49 12.24
CA LYS A 216 7.31 10.44 13.56
C LYS A 216 6.78 9.31 14.43
N LYS A 217 5.61 8.76 14.09
CA LYS A 217 5.02 7.66 14.86
C LYS A 217 5.74 6.34 14.60
N PRO A 218 5.85 5.48 15.63
CA PRO A 218 6.32 4.11 15.48
C PRO A 218 5.53 3.36 14.41
N HIS A 219 6.21 2.54 13.64
CA HIS A 219 5.60 1.72 12.58
C HIS A 219 6.24 0.33 12.50
N ASN A 220 5.48 -0.63 12.02
CA ASN A 220 5.98 -1.95 11.66
C ASN A 220 6.99 -1.86 10.49
N PRO A 221 7.84 -2.87 10.27
CA PRO A 221 8.87 -2.84 9.23
C PRO A 221 8.32 -2.46 7.85
N LEU A 222 9.05 -1.59 7.14
CA LEU A 222 8.72 -1.11 5.81
C LEU A 222 9.88 -1.37 4.83
N LEU A 223 9.57 -1.97 3.69
CA LEU A 223 10.48 -2.09 2.55
C LEU A 223 9.97 -1.20 1.41
N PHE A 224 10.81 -0.29 0.95
CA PHE A 224 10.57 0.53 -0.24
C PHE A 224 11.34 -0.04 -1.42
N ILE A 225 10.65 -0.33 -2.50
CA ILE A 225 11.22 -0.78 -3.77
C ILE A 225 10.97 0.29 -4.82
N ALA A 226 11.98 0.59 -5.63
CA ALA A 226 11.90 1.58 -6.69
C ALA A 226 12.46 1.04 -8.00
N GLY A 227 11.76 1.28 -9.10
CA GLY A 227 12.27 1.10 -10.46
C GLY A 227 13.11 2.29 -10.91
N GLU A 228 14.34 2.04 -11.39
CA GLU A 228 15.25 3.09 -11.86
C GLU A 228 14.65 3.93 -13.00
N LYS A 229 13.91 3.29 -13.90
CA LYS A 229 13.32 3.88 -15.11
C LYS A 229 11.85 4.31 -14.93
N ASP A 230 11.34 4.37 -13.72
CA ASP A 230 9.97 4.76 -13.45
C ASP A 230 9.72 6.23 -13.82
N HIS A 231 8.75 6.48 -14.71
CA HIS A 231 8.34 7.81 -15.14
C HIS A 231 7.25 8.41 -14.24
N ILE A 232 6.37 7.57 -13.66
CA ILE A 232 5.25 8.03 -12.80
C ILE A 232 5.76 8.41 -11.43
N ILE A 233 6.53 7.51 -10.78
CA ILE A 233 7.08 7.70 -9.44
C ILE A 233 8.61 7.53 -9.52
N PRO A 234 9.34 8.52 -10.01
CA PRO A 234 10.78 8.40 -10.15
C PRO A 234 11.46 7.89 -8.89
N SER A 235 12.47 7.03 -9.02
CA SER A 235 13.18 6.43 -7.89
C SER A 235 13.64 7.46 -6.84
N SER A 236 14.05 8.66 -7.27
CA SER A 236 14.37 9.76 -6.35
C SER A 236 13.18 10.23 -5.51
N LEU A 237 11.94 10.11 -6.00
CA LEU A 237 10.74 10.43 -5.24
C LEU A 237 10.43 9.31 -4.23
N ASN A 238 10.59 8.04 -4.61
CA ASN A 238 10.53 6.91 -3.68
C ASN A 238 11.58 7.05 -2.57
N LYS A 239 12.81 7.46 -2.92
CA LYS A 239 13.87 7.73 -1.93
C LYS A 239 13.52 8.89 -1.00
N LYS A 240 12.88 9.94 -1.52
CA LYS A 240 12.38 11.06 -0.71
C LYS A 240 11.29 10.60 0.27
N ASN A 241 10.36 9.76 -0.18
CA ASN A 241 9.33 9.13 0.65
C ASN A 241 9.96 8.29 1.77
N PHE A 242 10.88 7.38 1.43
CA PHE A 242 11.65 6.61 2.41
C PHE A 242 12.36 7.48 3.46
N ASN A 243 13.00 8.57 3.05
CA ASN A 243 13.73 9.47 3.93
C ASN A 243 12.82 10.33 4.82
N ALA A 244 11.53 10.43 4.52
CA ALA A 244 10.57 11.17 5.33
C ALA A 244 10.29 10.52 6.68
N TYR A 245 10.35 9.20 6.77
CA TYR A 245 10.18 8.45 8.01
C TYR A 245 11.30 8.78 9.00
N LYS A 246 10.94 9.31 10.16
CA LYS A 246 11.86 9.80 11.21
C LYS A 246 11.82 8.95 12.47
N ASP A 247 10.89 8.01 12.59
CA ASP A 247 10.88 7.07 13.69
C ASP A 247 12.15 6.22 13.67
N VAL A 248 12.86 6.21 14.80
CA VAL A 248 14.12 5.47 14.98
C VAL A 248 13.90 4.05 15.48
N THR A 249 12.69 3.72 15.91
CA THR A 249 12.32 2.39 16.42
C THR A 249 11.81 1.48 15.30
N GLY A 250 11.22 2.06 14.26
CA GLY A 250 10.73 1.34 13.08
C GLY A 250 11.86 1.00 12.11
N LYS A 251 11.92 -0.26 11.69
CA LYS A 251 12.88 -0.70 10.66
C LYS A 251 12.36 -0.32 9.28
N LYS A 252 13.19 0.34 8.49
CA LYS A 252 12.88 0.67 7.09
C LYS A 252 14.05 0.34 6.17
N TYR A 253 13.73 -0.15 4.99
CA TYR A 253 14.70 -0.60 3.98
C TYR A 253 14.37 0.01 2.63
N PHE A 254 15.37 0.19 1.78
CA PHE A 254 15.21 0.72 0.44
C PHE A 254 16.03 -0.08 -0.56
N LYS A 255 15.40 -0.48 -1.67
CA LYS A 255 16.05 -1.16 -2.78
C LYS A 255 15.61 -0.54 -4.10
N GLU A 256 16.56 -0.14 -4.92
CA GLU A 256 16.34 0.24 -6.32
C GLU A 256 16.71 -0.94 -7.22
N PHE A 257 15.87 -1.19 -8.23
CA PHE A 257 16.12 -2.18 -9.26
C PHE A 257 16.44 -1.50 -10.58
N ALA A 258 17.62 -1.78 -11.11
CA ALA A 258 18.11 -1.22 -12.37
C ALA A 258 17.22 -1.67 -13.55
N GLY A 259 16.98 -0.77 -14.50
CA GLY A 259 16.21 -1.03 -15.72
C GLY A 259 14.70 -1.23 -15.51
N ARG A 260 14.20 -1.27 -14.27
CA ARG A 260 12.77 -1.44 -13.98
C ARG A 260 11.99 -0.13 -14.16
N THR A 261 10.81 -0.25 -14.78
CA THR A 261 9.86 0.84 -14.99
C THR A 261 8.78 0.83 -13.91
N HIS A 262 7.76 1.69 -14.02
CA HIS A 262 6.59 1.61 -13.14
C HIS A 262 5.83 0.28 -13.25
N TYR A 263 6.01 -0.45 -14.34
CA TYR A 263 5.42 -1.79 -14.54
C TYR A 263 6.28 -2.92 -13.94
N VAL A 264 7.06 -2.63 -12.91
CA VAL A 264 8.00 -3.54 -12.26
C VAL A 264 7.40 -4.91 -11.90
N CYS A 265 6.13 -4.94 -11.50
CA CYS A 265 5.43 -6.16 -11.08
C CYS A 265 5.04 -7.08 -12.26
N GLY A 266 5.01 -6.57 -13.50
CA GLY A 266 4.64 -7.33 -14.69
C GLY A 266 5.74 -7.38 -15.77
N GLN A 267 6.88 -6.68 -15.59
CA GLN A 267 8.01 -6.77 -16.50
C GLN A 267 8.62 -8.17 -16.53
N GLN A 268 9.25 -8.51 -17.64
CA GLN A 268 10.03 -9.75 -17.74
C GLN A 268 10.99 -9.89 -16.55
N ASN A 269 11.12 -11.11 -16.02
CA ASN A 269 11.92 -11.42 -14.82
C ASN A 269 11.46 -10.66 -13.55
N TRP A 270 10.17 -10.37 -13.42
CA TRP A 270 9.60 -9.79 -12.18
C TRP A 270 9.89 -10.65 -10.94
N GLN A 271 10.16 -11.94 -11.13
CA GLN A 271 10.52 -12.88 -10.05
C GLN A 271 11.74 -12.41 -9.26
N GLU A 272 12.70 -11.72 -9.88
CA GLU A 272 13.84 -11.12 -9.16
C GLU A 272 13.41 -10.21 -8.02
N VAL A 273 12.36 -9.42 -8.25
CA VAL A 273 11.80 -8.52 -7.25
C VAL A 273 11.03 -9.30 -6.19
N ALA A 274 10.27 -10.31 -6.61
CA ALA A 274 9.53 -11.19 -5.70
C ALA A 274 10.47 -12.02 -4.80
N ASP A 275 11.57 -12.53 -5.35
CA ASP A 275 12.61 -13.26 -4.60
C ASP A 275 13.25 -12.34 -3.53
N TYR A 276 13.58 -11.12 -3.90
CA TYR A 276 14.14 -10.14 -2.96
C TYR A 276 13.17 -9.85 -1.81
N ILE A 277 11.88 -9.68 -2.10
CA ILE A 277 10.83 -9.47 -1.10
C ILE A 277 10.73 -10.71 -0.19
N LEU A 278 10.69 -11.91 -0.77
CA LEU A 278 10.62 -13.16 0.00
C LEU A 278 11.80 -13.31 0.97
N GLU A 279 13.02 -13.00 0.52
CA GLU A 279 14.21 -13.02 1.37
C GLU A 279 14.15 -11.95 2.48
N TRP A 280 13.62 -10.77 2.16
CA TRP A 280 13.43 -9.73 3.16
C TRP A 280 12.41 -10.15 4.23
N ILE A 281 11.26 -10.73 3.83
CA ILE A 281 10.24 -11.23 4.75
C ILE A 281 10.82 -12.25 5.72
N LYS A 282 11.67 -13.17 5.24
CA LYS A 282 12.29 -14.21 6.09
C LYS A 282 13.27 -13.64 7.13
N LYS A 283 13.84 -12.46 6.90
CA LYS A 283 14.88 -11.84 7.75
C LYS A 283 14.35 -10.72 8.65
N SER A 284 13.11 -10.27 8.47
CA SER A 284 12.47 -9.17 9.21
C SER A 284 11.60 -9.70 10.34
#